data_f9e204216330d9718cee789c0caffda1
#
_entry.id   f9e204216330d9718cee789c0caffda1
#
_cell.length_a   1.000
_cell.length_b   1.000
_cell.length_c   1.000
_cell.angle_alpha   90.00
_cell.angle_beta   90.00
_cell.angle_gamma   90.00
#
_symmetry.space_group_name_H-M   'P 1'
#
loop_
_entity.id
_entity.type
_entity.pdbx_description
1 polymer ?
#
loop_
_entity_poly.entity_id
_entity_poly.type
_entity_poly.pdbx_seq_one_letter_code
_entity_poly.pdbx_strand_id
1 'polypeptide(L)'
;VDGTLTPSRGLMDPDFKQFFLSLPNFSLVTGSDVGKTIEQVGQDVFERADYCFNCSGSDVYRNGVSLLRNDWKPSDNLLLVLNKCLEDSTYTERYGNHIEIRPGSLNFSIVGRNAVGDQRTDYFNWDKSSGERHRLCVKIRTLFPEISAGVGGETGIDIYPKGYDKAQTLKFFPKKSIHFFGDRCEPGGNDHSIARRLKNRNNCKVSHVKNWKETWQLLQEK
;
A
#
# COMPACT_ATOMS: atom_id res chain seq x y z
N VAL A 1 -4.75 -2.54 5.22
CA VAL A 1 -5.41 -1.61 6.18
C VAL A 1 -6.51 -0.86 5.46
N ASP A 2 -6.19 0.08 4.55
CA ASP A 2 -7.19 0.77 3.73
C ASP A 2 -8.11 -0.22 3.04
N GLY A 3 -9.42 0.03 3.05
CA GLY A 3 -10.43 -0.83 2.44
C GLY A 3 -10.67 -2.17 3.14
N THR A 4 -9.74 -2.62 3.96
CA THR A 4 -9.75 -3.94 4.62
C THR A 4 -10.06 -3.89 6.12
N LEU A 5 -9.46 -2.94 6.85
CA LEU A 5 -9.70 -2.71 8.29
C LEU A 5 -10.37 -1.36 8.56
N THR A 6 -10.20 -0.42 7.64
CA THR A 6 -10.76 0.92 7.73
C THR A 6 -11.44 1.28 6.43
N PRO A 7 -12.36 2.26 6.40
CA PRO A 7 -12.69 2.95 5.16
C PRO A 7 -11.42 3.47 4.48
N SER A 8 -11.44 3.61 3.16
CA SER A 8 -10.28 4.16 2.44
C SER A 8 -9.87 5.50 3.05
N ARG A 9 -8.62 5.59 3.54
CA ARG A 9 -8.05 6.76 4.25
C ARG A 9 -8.80 7.20 5.52
N GLY A 10 -9.81 6.44 5.95
CA GLY A 10 -10.61 6.73 7.15
C GLY A 10 -10.06 6.06 8.40
N LEU A 11 -10.64 6.40 9.52
CA LEU A 11 -10.35 5.81 10.82
C LEU A 11 -11.02 4.43 10.94
N MET A 12 -10.43 3.57 11.76
CA MET A 12 -11.03 2.29 12.14
C MET A 12 -12.30 2.54 12.98
N ASP A 13 -13.35 1.79 12.67
CA ASP A 13 -14.59 1.83 13.44
C ASP A 13 -14.34 1.42 14.90
N PRO A 14 -14.86 2.13 15.91
CA PRO A 14 -14.56 1.88 17.33
C PRO A 14 -14.96 0.48 17.80
N ASP A 15 -16.13 -0.03 17.37
CA ASP A 15 -16.64 -1.34 17.78
C ASP A 15 -15.83 -2.46 17.11
N PHE A 16 -15.49 -2.29 15.81
CA PHE A 16 -14.60 -3.21 15.13
C PHE A 16 -13.20 -3.21 15.75
N LYS A 17 -12.69 -2.06 16.15
CA LYS A 17 -11.40 -1.93 16.84
C LYS A 17 -11.37 -2.71 18.15
N GLN A 18 -12.40 -2.57 18.98
CA GLN A 18 -12.52 -3.30 20.24
C GLN A 18 -12.54 -4.82 20.00
N PHE A 19 -13.32 -5.29 19.04
CA PHE A 19 -13.33 -6.69 18.63
C PHE A 19 -11.96 -7.13 18.10
N PHE A 20 -11.32 -6.34 17.23
CA PHE A 20 -10.04 -6.67 16.61
C PHE A 20 -8.91 -6.82 17.64
N LEU A 21 -8.89 -5.97 18.67
CA LEU A 21 -7.95 -6.05 19.80
C LEU A 21 -8.14 -7.32 20.66
N SER A 22 -9.30 -7.94 20.65
CA SER A 22 -9.57 -9.22 21.35
C SER A 22 -9.00 -10.43 20.62
N LEU A 23 -8.61 -10.31 19.36
CA LEU A 23 -8.02 -11.40 18.59
C LEU A 23 -6.68 -11.83 19.20
N PRO A 24 -6.38 -13.15 19.27
CA PRO A 24 -5.17 -13.64 19.91
C PRO A 24 -3.88 -13.19 19.21
N ASN A 25 -3.86 -13.19 17.88
CA ASN A 25 -2.73 -12.85 17.06
C ASN A 25 -3.18 -12.13 15.78
N PHE A 26 -2.51 -11.04 15.43
CA PHE A 26 -2.69 -10.40 14.14
C PHE A 26 -1.43 -9.62 13.74
N SER A 27 -1.27 -9.41 12.44
CA SER A 27 -0.26 -8.54 11.86
C SER A 27 -0.89 -7.64 10.82
N LEU A 28 -0.40 -6.42 10.69
CA LEU A 28 -0.88 -5.43 9.73
C LEU A 28 0.06 -5.35 8.53
N VAL A 29 -0.49 -5.19 7.34
CA VAL A 29 0.27 -4.90 6.12
C VAL A 29 -0.41 -3.76 5.36
N THR A 30 0.37 -2.73 5.01
CA THR A 30 -0.14 -1.54 4.32
C THR A 30 0.91 -0.94 3.40
N GLY A 31 0.47 -0.20 2.38
CA GLY A 31 1.34 0.66 1.57
C GLY A 31 1.63 2.02 2.23
N SER A 32 0.91 2.37 3.29
CA SER A 32 1.09 3.62 4.03
C SER A 32 2.36 3.60 4.89
N ASP A 33 2.84 4.79 5.27
CA ASP A 33 3.86 4.95 6.29
C ASP A 33 3.32 4.71 7.70
N VAL A 34 4.20 4.70 8.69
CA VAL A 34 3.85 4.42 10.09
C VAL A 34 2.91 5.46 10.68
N GLY A 35 3.11 6.75 10.38
CA GLY A 35 2.25 7.84 10.89
C GLY A 35 0.81 7.67 10.42
N LYS A 36 0.62 7.40 9.12
CA LYS A 36 -0.71 7.16 8.56
C LYS A 36 -1.33 5.87 9.08
N THR A 37 -0.55 4.83 9.31
CA THR A 37 -1.06 3.59 9.89
C THR A 37 -1.61 3.82 11.30
N ILE A 38 -0.84 4.50 12.17
CA ILE A 38 -1.27 4.85 13.53
C ILE A 38 -2.51 5.74 13.52
N GLU A 39 -2.53 6.75 12.64
CA GLU A 39 -3.72 7.61 12.48
C GLU A 39 -4.98 6.76 12.18
N GLN A 40 -4.90 5.77 11.30
CA GLN A 40 -6.05 5.00 10.85
C GLN A 40 -6.52 3.95 11.87
N VAL A 41 -5.60 3.19 12.47
CA VAL A 41 -5.98 2.07 13.35
C VAL A 41 -5.86 2.40 14.84
N GLY A 42 -5.11 3.46 15.19
CA GLY A 42 -4.79 3.85 16.56
C GLY A 42 -3.50 3.23 17.07
N GLN A 43 -2.90 3.88 18.07
CA GLN A 43 -1.64 3.47 18.70
C GLN A 43 -1.77 2.08 19.34
N ASP A 44 -2.89 1.81 19.98
CA ASP A 44 -3.19 0.55 20.67
C ASP A 44 -3.20 -0.68 19.72
N VAL A 45 -3.85 -0.58 18.56
CA VAL A 45 -3.83 -1.65 17.54
C VAL A 45 -2.43 -1.81 16.95
N PHE A 46 -1.74 -0.68 16.70
CA PHE A 46 -0.37 -0.69 16.17
C PHE A 46 0.60 -1.41 17.12
N GLU A 47 0.57 -1.11 18.41
CA GLU A 47 1.44 -1.72 19.44
C GLU A 47 1.08 -3.18 19.72
N ARG A 48 -0.22 -3.53 19.65
CA ARG A 48 -0.71 -4.89 19.90
C ARG A 48 -0.40 -5.85 18.74
N ALA A 49 -0.17 -5.34 17.53
CA ALA A 49 0.16 -6.15 16.37
C ALA A 49 1.49 -6.90 16.55
N ASP A 50 1.50 -8.22 16.28
CA ASP A 50 2.75 -9.01 16.26
C ASP A 50 3.77 -8.39 15.31
N TYR A 51 3.31 -7.98 14.13
CA TYR A 51 4.07 -7.18 13.18
C TYR A 51 3.18 -6.13 12.53
N CYS A 52 3.75 -4.94 12.31
CA CYS A 52 3.17 -3.91 11.49
C CYS A 52 4.11 -3.63 10.31
N PHE A 53 3.69 -4.01 9.12
CA PHE A 53 4.44 -3.87 7.87
C PHE A 53 3.95 -2.64 7.13
N ASN A 54 4.61 -1.51 7.34
CA ASN A 54 4.37 -0.26 6.63
C ASN A 54 5.17 -0.22 5.32
N CYS A 55 4.82 0.67 4.41
CA CYS A 55 5.48 0.81 3.09
C CYS A 55 5.66 -0.54 2.39
N SER A 56 4.58 -1.37 2.38
CA SER A 56 4.58 -2.72 1.79
C SER A 56 5.62 -3.69 2.39
N GLY A 57 6.02 -3.49 3.65
CA GLY A 57 7.00 -4.30 4.37
C GLY A 57 8.43 -3.78 4.31
N SER A 58 8.62 -2.54 3.87
CA SER A 58 9.92 -1.87 3.87
C SER A 58 10.20 -1.09 5.16
N ASP A 59 9.18 -0.88 5.99
CA ASP A 59 9.27 -0.29 7.32
C ASP A 59 8.48 -1.18 8.29
N VAL A 60 9.18 -1.92 9.15
CA VAL A 60 8.61 -3.02 9.95
C VAL A 60 8.75 -2.72 11.42
N TYR A 61 7.65 -2.85 12.13
CA TYR A 61 7.58 -2.79 13.58
C TYR A 61 7.11 -4.13 14.14
N ARG A 62 7.57 -4.46 15.33
CA ARG A 62 7.13 -5.62 16.10
C ARG A 62 6.70 -5.16 17.47
N ASN A 63 5.43 -5.38 17.83
CA ASN A 63 4.88 -4.93 19.11
C ASN A 63 5.18 -3.43 19.36
N GLY A 64 4.97 -2.58 18.36
CA GLY A 64 5.23 -1.14 18.42
C GLY A 64 6.72 -0.71 18.33
N VAL A 65 7.67 -1.65 18.36
CA VAL A 65 9.10 -1.35 18.29
C VAL A 65 9.64 -1.50 16.87
N SER A 66 10.40 -0.51 16.39
CA SER A 66 11.02 -0.54 15.06
C SER A 66 12.00 -1.71 14.96
N LEU A 67 11.80 -2.57 13.97
CA LEU A 67 12.61 -3.76 13.71
C LEU A 67 13.47 -3.65 12.46
N LEU A 68 12.94 -3.04 11.40
CA LEU A 68 13.61 -2.88 10.12
C LEU A 68 13.07 -1.65 9.42
N ARG A 69 13.97 -0.85 8.86
CA ARG A 69 13.64 0.25 7.97
C ARG A 69 14.56 0.21 6.77
N ASN A 70 13.97 0.10 5.59
CA ASN A 70 14.71 0.09 4.34
C ASN A 70 15.17 1.51 3.98
N ASP A 71 16.44 1.69 3.72
CA ASP A 71 17.08 2.96 3.40
C ASP A 71 17.24 3.22 1.89
N TRP A 72 16.61 2.39 1.04
CA TRP A 72 16.65 2.59 -0.40
C TRP A 72 16.24 4.00 -0.78
N LYS A 73 17.01 4.57 -1.70
CA LYS A 73 16.74 5.88 -2.29
C LYS A 73 16.67 5.75 -3.82
N PRO A 74 15.80 6.53 -4.47
CA PRO A 74 15.78 6.60 -5.93
C PRO A 74 17.11 7.16 -6.44
N SER A 75 17.58 6.65 -7.59
CA SER A 75 18.73 7.24 -8.28
C SER A 75 18.38 8.61 -8.86
N ASP A 76 19.40 9.46 -9.04
CA ASP A 76 19.21 10.77 -9.67
C ASP A 76 18.60 10.65 -11.08
N ASN A 77 18.98 9.62 -11.83
CA ASN A 77 18.42 9.35 -13.15
C ASN A 77 16.91 9.04 -13.08
N LEU A 78 16.47 8.27 -12.06
CA LEU A 78 15.04 8.02 -11.87
C LEU A 78 14.32 9.33 -11.55
N LEU A 79 14.86 10.15 -10.66
CA LEU A 79 14.28 11.46 -10.32
C LEU A 79 14.20 12.40 -11.52
N LEU A 80 15.22 12.45 -12.37
CA LEU A 80 15.22 13.22 -13.62
C LEU A 80 14.10 12.74 -14.57
N VAL A 81 13.94 11.42 -14.73
CA VAL A 81 12.87 10.86 -15.58
C VAL A 81 11.50 11.21 -15.02
N LEU A 82 11.29 11.13 -13.69
CA LEU A 82 10.01 11.49 -13.07
C LEU A 82 9.67 12.97 -13.24
N ASN A 83 10.66 13.87 -13.06
CA ASN A 83 10.47 15.29 -13.31
C ASN A 83 10.12 15.56 -14.78
N LYS A 84 10.79 14.88 -15.72
CA LYS A 84 10.44 14.98 -17.14
C LYS A 84 9.03 14.45 -17.44
N CYS A 85 8.60 13.38 -16.78
CA CYS A 85 7.22 12.89 -16.90
C CYS A 85 6.18 13.90 -16.37
N LEU A 86 6.53 14.65 -15.33
CA LEU A 86 5.70 15.72 -14.78
C LEU A 86 5.56 16.89 -15.76
N GLU A 87 6.67 17.31 -16.38
CA GLU A 87 6.71 18.37 -17.41
C GLU A 87 5.91 17.99 -18.66
N ASP A 88 6.05 16.73 -19.11
CA ASP A 88 5.43 16.22 -20.34
C ASP A 88 3.94 15.88 -20.18
N SER A 89 3.42 15.87 -18.96
CA SER A 89 2.02 15.54 -18.70
C SER A 89 1.07 16.61 -19.23
N THR A 90 0.01 16.18 -19.92
CA THR A 90 -1.03 17.07 -20.43
C THR A 90 -2.09 17.43 -19.39
N TYR A 91 -2.09 16.80 -18.23
CA TYR A 91 -2.88 17.27 -17.08
C TYR A 91 -2.17 18.48 -16.47
N THR A 92 -2.82 19.63 -16.39
CA THR A 92 -2.19 20.91 -16.05
C THR A 92 -2.24 21.28 -14.58
N GLU A 93 -3.23 20.77 -13.86
CA GLU A 93 -3.42 21.10 -12.45
C GLU A 93 -2.36 20.45 -11.57
N ARG A 94 -1.74 21.22 -10.67
CA ARG A 94 -0.63 20.82 -9.79
C ARG A 94 -0.86 21.30 -8.37
N TYR A 95 -0.78 20.36 -7.41
CA TYR A 95 -1.03 20.63 -6.00
C TYR A 95 0.09 20.07 -5.12
N GLY A 96 1.10 20.89 -4.85
CA GLY A 96 2.18 20.65 -3.90
C GLY A 96 3.18 19.57 -4.35
N ASN A 97 3.63 18.75 -3.43
CA ASN A 97 4.69 17.77 -3.66
C ASN A 97 4.28 16.67 -4.64
N HIS A 98 5.12 16.39 -5.64
CA HIS A 98 4.88 15.38 -6.67
C HIS A 98 5.64 14.07 -6.43
N ILE A 99 6.73 14.11 -5.68
CA ILE A 99 7.58 12.96 -5.35
C ILE A 99 7.69 12.85 -3.84
N GLU A 100 7.14 11.80 -3.26
CA GLU A 100 7.21 11.51 -1.83
C GLU A 100 8.06 10.27 -1.59
N ILE A 101 9.26 10.47 -1.02
CA ILE A 101 10.17 9.38 -0.68
C ILE A 101 9.75 8.76 0.64
N ARG A 102 9.65 7.44 0.66
CA ARG A 102 9.28 6.61 1.80
C ARG A 102 10.33 5.52 2.03
N PRO A 103 10.35 4.85 3.19
CA PRO A 103 11.19 3.68 3.37
C PRO A 103 10.98 2.66 2.26
N GLY A 104 12.06 2.35 1.51
CA GLY A 104 12.08 1.36 0.44
C GLY A 104 11.20 1.65 -0.78
N SER A 105 10.63 2.85 -0.92
CA SER A 105 9.76 3.22 -2.03
C SER A 105 9.68 4.73 -2.24
N LEU A 106 9.07 5.14 -3.34
CA LEU A 106 8.57 6.50 -3.53
C LEU A 106 7.16 6.47 -4.11
N ASN A 107 6.38 7.49 -3.84
CA ASN A 107 5.11 7.73 -4.51
C ASN A 107 5.25 8.94 -5.43
N PHE A 108 4.89 8.78 -6.70
CA PHE A 108 4.89 9.83 -7.72
C PHE A 108 3.46 10.20 -8.10
N SER A 109 3.13 11.48 -8.13
CA SER A 109 1.77 11.95 -8.45
C SER A 109 1.82 13.16 -9.38
N ILE A 110 1.21 13.04 -10.55
CA ILE A 110 1.11 14.13 -11.55
C ILE A 110 0.30 15.29 -10.98
N VAL A 111 -0.84 15.04 -10.36
CA VAL A 111 -1.66 16.09 -9.73
C VAL A 111 -1.06 16.63 -8.44
N GLY A 112 -0.14 15.89 -7.83
CA GLY A 112 0.50 16.24 -6.56
C GLY A 112 -0.17 15.63 -5.34
N ARG A 113 0.61 15.51 -4.25
CA ARG A 113 0.20 14.84 -3.01
C ARG A 113 -0.73 15.69 -2.15
N ASN A 114 -0.78 17.01 -2.39
CA ASN A 114 -1.61 17.96 -1.67
C ASN A 114 -3.01 18.14 -2.29
N ALA A 115 -3.29 17.47 -3.43
CA ALA A 115 -4.63 17.46 -4.01
C ALA A 115 -5.66 16.85 -3.06
N VAL A 116 -6.81 17.51 -2.88
CA VAL A 116 -7.90 17.10 -1.99
C VAL A 116 -9.26 17.14 -2.70
N GLY A 117 -10.25 16.42 -2.17
CA GLY A 117 -11.62 16.46 -2.67
C GLY A 117 -11.73 16.32 -4.18
N ASP A 118 -12.38 17.30 -4.82
CA ASP A 118 -12.64 17.31 -6.28
C ASP A 118 -11.37 17.29 -7.11
N GLN A 119 -10.28 17.93 -6.66
CA GLN A 119 -8.99 17.92 -7.36
C GLN A 119 -8.46 16.49 -7.58
N ARG A 120 -8.68 15.60 -6.62
CA ARG A 120 -8.33 14.18 -6.73
C ARG A 120 -9.27 13.43 -7.65
N THR A 121 -10.56 13.71 -7.51
CA THR A 121 -11.61 13.07 -8.31
C THR A 121 -11.47 13.43 -9.79
N ASP A 122 -11.20 14.70 -10.09
CA ASP A 122 -11.00 15.20 -11.46
C ASP A 122 -9.78 14.56 -12.12
N TYR A 123 -8.65 14.50 -11.40
CA TYR A 123 -7.47 13.79 -11.90
C TYR A 123 -7.74 12.31 -12.10
N PHE A 124 -8.39 11.64 -11.15
CA PHE A 124 -8.72 10.21 -11.25
C PHE A 124 -9.59 9.92 -12.48
N ASN A 125 -10.64 10.73 -12.72
CA ASN A 125 -11.51 10.57 -13.87
C ASN A 125 -10.78 10.85 -15.19
N TRP A 126 -9.94 11.88 -15.22
CA TRP A 126 -9.11 12.19 -16.38
C TRP A 126 -8.11 11.06 -16.66
N ASP A 127 -7.40 10.54 -15.64
CA ASP A 127 -6.45 9.44 -15.79
C ASP A 127 -7.15 8.14 -16.23
N LYS A 128 -8.36 7.89 -15.76
CA LYS A 128 -9.16 6.73 -16.20
C LYS A 128 -9.42 6.75 -17.71
N SER A 129 -9.61 7.91 -18.30
CA SER A 129 -9.82 8.08 -19.75
C SER A 129 -8.49 8.18 -20.52
N SER A 130 -7.51 8.90 -19.99
CA SER A 130 -6.21 9.10 -20.63
C SER A 130 -5.28 7.89 -20.51
N GLY A 131 -5.35 7.15 -19.39
CA GLY A 131 -4.45 6.04 -19.07
C GLY A 131 -3.01 6.47 -18.79
N GLU A 132 -2.78 7.72 -18.38
CA GLU A 132 -1.44 8.28 -18.22
C GLU A 132 -0.62 7.52 -17.19
N ARG A 133 -1.14 7.28 -15.99
CA ARG A 133 -0.40 6.56 -14.95
C ARG A 133 0.02 5.17 -15.41
N HIS A 134 -0.83 4.47 -16.16
CA HIS A 134 -0.47 3.16 -16.69
C HIS A 134 0.70 3.24 -17.68
N ARG A 135 0.67 4.21 -18.62
CA ARG A 135 1.78 4.43 -19.56
C ARG A 135 3.07 4.81 -18.85
N LEU A 136 2.98 5.66 -17.82
CA LEU A 136 4.14 6.04 -17.00
C LEU A 136 4.74 4.84 -16.26
N CYS A 137 3.91 3.96 -15.70
CA CYS A 137 4.38 2.72 -15.08
C CYS A 137 5.14 1.83 -16.08
N VAL A 138 4.65 1.71 -17.32
CA VAL A 138 5.35 0.95 -18.38
C VAL A 138 6.68 1.62 -18.71
N LYS A 139 6.69 2.94 -18.96
CA LYS A 139 7.92 3.71 -19.26
C LYS A 139 8.98 3.54 -18.17
N ILE A 140 8.59 3.68 -16.90
CA ILE A 140 9.52 3.55 -15.76
C ILE A 140 10.12 2.15 -15.71
N ARG A 141 9.31 1.10 -15.80
CA ARG A 141 9.77 -0.30 -15.78
C ARG A 141 10.67 -0.66 -16.97
N THR A 142 10.47 -0.01 -18.12
CA THR A 142 11.29 -0.22 -19.31
C THR A 142 12.65 0.45 -19.16
N LEU A 143 12.69 1.68 -18.63
CA LEU A 143 13.94 2.43 -18.44
C LEU A 143 14.75 1.92 -17.23
N PHE A 144 14.10 1.39 -16.21
CA PHE A 144 14.70 0.88 -14.98
C PHE A 144 14.25 -0.56 -14.71
N PRO A 145 14.88 -1.56 -15.36
CA PRO A 145 14.46 -2.96 -15.24
C PRO A 145 14.50 -3.53 -13.81
N GLU A 146 15.32 -2.93 -12.92
CA GLU A 146 15.42 -3.29 -11.50
C GLU A 146 14.29 -2.71 -10.63
N ILE A 147 13.47 -1.80 -11.19
CA ILE A 147 12.38 -1.11 -10.50
C ILE A 147 11.03 -1.74 -10.85
N SER A 148 10.16 -1.76 -9.88
CA SER A 148 8.72 -1.99 -10.03
C SER A 148 7.99 -0.65 -9.96
N ALA A 149 7.01 -0.46 -10.82
CA ALA A 149 6.11 0.69 -10.78
C ALA A 149 4.69 0.22 -11.01
N GLY A 150 3.76 0.68 -10.19
CA GLY A 150 2.34 0.32 -10.25
C GLY A 150 1.44 1.49 -9.88
N VAL A 151 0.23 1.52 -10.45
CA VAL A 151 -0.78 2.52 -10.09
C VAL A 151 -1.20 2.31 -8.64
N GLY A 152 -1.02 3.35 -7.81
CA GLY A 152 -1.31 3.38 -6.38
C GLY A 152 -2.44 4.35 -6.04
N GLY A 153 -3.52 3.85 -5.44
CA GLY A 153 -4.66 4.67 -5.05
C GLY A 153 -5.28 5.46 -6.22
N GLU A 154 -5.80 6.64 -5.93
CA GLU A 154 -6.53 7.48 -6.92
C GLU A 154 -5.57 8.33 -7.77
N THR A 155 -4.44 8.77 -7.24
CA THR A 155 -3.62 9.81 -7.89
C THR A 155 -2.14 9.44 -8.02
N GLY A 156 -1.68 8.35 -7.42
CA GLY A 156 -0.26 8.02 -7.30
C GLY A 156 0.20 6.90 -8.22
N ILE A 157 1.52 6.82 -8.34
CA ILE A 157 2.28 5.67 -8.83
C ILE A 157 3.23 5.28 -7.72
N ASP A 158 3.16 4.05 -7.26
CA ASP A 158 4.09 3.50 -6.28
C ASP A 158 5.28 2.87 -7.00
N ILE A 159 6.49 3.31 -6.64
CA ILE A 159 7.76 2.94 -7.28
C ILE A 159 8.70 2.38 -6.20
N TYR A 160 9.25 1.18 -6.44
CA TYR A 160 10.11 0.48 -5.48
C TYR A 160 11.01 -0.54 -6.19
N PRO A 161 12.11 -0.99 -5.59
CA PRO A 161 12.95 -2.04 -6.17
C PRO A 161 12.16 -3.34 -6.37
N LYS A 162 12.45 -4.12 -7.39
CA LYS A 162 11.83 -5.42 -7.61
C LYS A 162 11.95 -6.31 -6.37
N GLY A 163 10.83 -6.95 -6.00
CA GLY A 163 10.76 -7.83 -4.84
C GLY A 163 10.37 -7.14 -3.52
N TYR A 164 10.26 -5.81 -3.52
CA TYR A 164 9.84 -5.03 -2.34
C TYR A 164 8.33 -4.73 -2.32
N ASP A 165 7.53 -5.60 -2.93
CA ASP A 165 6.07 -5.60 -2.81
C ASP A 165 5.59 -6.24 -1.49
N LYS A 166 4.29 -6.22 -1.23
CA LYS A 166 3.70 -6.78 0.01
C LYS A 166 4.07 -8.25 0.27
N ALA A 167 4.42 -9.03 -0.75
CA ALA A 167 4.81 -10.43 -0.55
C ALA A 167 6.17 -10.61 0.14
N GLN A 168 7.02 -9.56 0.22
CA GLN A 168 8.26 -9.61 1.00
C GLN A 168 8.01 -9.88 2.50
N THR A 169 6.83 -9.53 3.01
CA THR A 169 6.46 -9.74 4.42
C THR A 169 6.40 -11.21 4.78
N LEU A 170 6.19 -12.10 3.80
CA LEU A 170 6.10 -13.54 4.03
C LEU A 170 7.42 -14.17 4.51
N LYS A 171 8.55 -13.49 4.39
CA LYS A 171 9.85 -13.94 4.97
C LYS A 171 9.83 -13.99 6.50
N PHE A 172 8.96 -13.21 7.14
CA PHE A 172 8.76 -13.22 8.60
C PHE A 172 7.91 -14.40 9.08
N PHE A 173 7.25 -15.12 8.15
CA PHE A 173 6.34 -16.24 8.43
C PHE A 173 6.66 -17.48 7.58
N PRO A 174 7.88 -18.04 7.67
CA PRO A 174 8.35 -19.08 6.72
C PRO A 174 7.53 -20.37 6.76
N LYS A 175 6.97 -20.74 7.91
CA LYS A 175 6.21 -22.01 8.10
C LYS A 175 4.85 -21.81 8.81
N LYS A 176 4.41 -20.57 9.02
CA LYS A 176 3.15 -20.31 9.73
C LYS A 176 1.95 -20.42 8.81
N SER A 177 0.86 -20.94 9.35
CA SER A 177 -0.48 -20.77 8.78
C SER A 177 -0.85 -19.30 8.81
N ILE A 178 -1.35 -18.79 7.69
CA ILE A 178 -1.75 -17.38 7.55
C ILE A 178 -3.15 -17.32 6.95
N HIS A 179 -4.02 -16.56 7.56
CA HIS A 179 -5.25 -16.10 6.94
C HIS A 179 -5.07 -14.62 6.58
N PHE A 180 -4.95 -14.33 5.29
CA PHE A 180 -4.78 -13.00 4.76
C PHE A 180 -6.11 -12.42 4.31
N PHE A 181 -6.38 -11.17 4.68
CA PHE A 181 -7.51 -10.37 4.21
C PHE A 181 -6.97 -9.19 3.40
N GLY A 182 -7.52 -8.95 2.23
CA GLY A 182 -7.13 -7.84 1.37
C GLY A 182 -8.24 -7.45 0.40
N ASP A 183 -8.35 -6.17 0.10
CA ASP A 183 -9.37 -5.59 -0.80
C ASP A 183 -8.91 -5.50 -2.27
N ARG A 184 -7.60 -5.63 -2.54
CA ARG A 184 -6.99 -5.49 -3.87
C ARG A 184 -6.18 -6.73 -4.27
N CYS A 185 -6.81 -7.92 -4.15
CA CYS A 185 -6.15 -9.21 -4.42
C CYS A 185 -6.16 -9.63 -5.91
N GLU A 186 -6.88 -8.94 -6.78
CA GLU A 186 -6.95 -9.17 -8.22
C GLU A 186 -5.63 -8.79 -8.95
N PRO A 187 -5.37 -9.30 -10.16
CA PRO A 187 -4.23 -8.87 -10.97
C PRO A 187 -4.19 -7.35 -11.13
N GLY A 188 -3.05 -6.73 -10.82
CA GLY A 188 -2.88 -5.28 -10.80
C GLY A 188 -3.19 -4.61 -9.45
N GLY A 189 -3.85 -5.31 -8.52
CA GLY A 189 -4.04 -4.85 -7.15
C GLY A 189 -2.76 -4.94 -6.32
N ASN A 190 -2.63 -4.07 -5.32
CA ASN A 190 -1.42 -4.03 -4.47
C ASN A 190 -1.31 -5.20 -3.47
N ASP A 191 -2.41 -5.96 -3.26
CA ASP A 191 -2.44 -7.20 -2.46
C ASP A 191 -2.23 -8.45 -3.32
N HIS A 192 -2.21 -8.32 -4.66
CA HIS A 192 -2.12 -9.47 -5.56
C HIS A 192 -0.88 -10.33 -5.32
N SER A 193 0.27 -9.70 -5.12
CA SER A 193 1.55 -10.41 -4.94
C SER A 193 1.55 -11.34 -3.71
N ILE A 194 1.10 -10.84 -2.56
CA ILE A 194 1.01 -11.61 -1.33
C ILE A 194 -0.10 -12.67 -1.41
N ALA A 195 -1.27 -12.31 -1.93
CA ALA A 195 -2.40 -13.23 -2.12
C ALA A 195 -2.02 -14.41 -3.02
N ARG A 196 -1.36 -14.16 -4.16
CA ARG A 196 -0.88 -15.19 -5.08
C ARG A 196 0.12 -16.15 -4.42
N ARG A 197 1.08 -15.62 -3.64
CA ARG A 197 2.07 -16.46 -2.94
C ARG A 197 1.42 -17.29 -1.84
N LEU A 198 0.44 -16.78 -1.11
CA LEU A 198 -0.27 -17.51 -0.06
C LEU A 198 -1.17 -18.61 -0.61
N LYS A 199 -1.85 -18.38 -1.76
CA LYS A 199 -2.64 -19.42 -2.42
C LYS A 199 -1.83 -20.67 -2.79
N ASN A 200 -0.50 -20.51 -2.98
CA ASN A 200 0.42 -21.61 -3.28
C ASN A 200 1.08 -22.21 -2.03
N ARG A 201 0.68 -21.79 -0.82
CA ARG A 201 1.16 -22.37 0.44
C ARG A 201 0.08 -23.25 1.07
N ASN A 202 0.47 -24.47 1.44
CA ASN A 202 -0.40 -25.33 2.25
C ASN A 202 -0.73 -24.64 3.59
N ASN A 203 -1.95 -24.82 4.07
CA ASN A 203 -2.45 -24.27 5.33
C ASN A 203 -2.54 -22.72 5.39
N CYS A 204 -2.60 -22.04 4.25
CA CYS A 204 -2.87 -20.61 4.19
C CYS A 204 -4.22 -20.35 3.53
N LYS A 205 -4.91 -19.29 3.97
CA LYS A 205 -6.19 -18.83 3.44
C LYS A 205 -6.08 -17.39 2.99
N VAL A 206 -6.74 -17.05 1.88
CA VAL A 206 -6.86 -15.68 1.39
C VAL A 206 -8.34 -15.34 1.26
N SER A 207 -8.77 -14.29 1.93
CA SER A 207 -10.09 -13.68 1.77
C SER A 207 -9.93 -12.35 1.02
N HIS A 208 -10.46 -12.31 -0.21
CA HIS A 208 -10.65 -11.05 -0.93
C HIS A 208 -11.93 -10.42 -0.40
N VAL A 209 -11.82 -9.25 0.20
CA VAL A 209 -12.93 -8.54 0.84
C VAL A 209 -13.29 -7.27 0.06
N LYS A 210 -14.54 -6.90 0.07
CA LYS A 210 -15.04 -5.68 -0.60
C LYS A 210 -14.78 -4.42 0.25
N ASN A 211 -14.77 -4.58 1.57
CA ASN A 211 -14.57 -3.50 2.52
C ASN A 211 -14.31 -4.06 3.94
N TRP A 212 -14.02 -3.17 4.89
CA TRP A 212 -13.73 -3.50 6.28
C TRP A 212 -14.90 -4.20 7.01
N LYS A 213 -16.16 -3.93 6.64
CA LYS A 213 -17.33 -4.59 7.26
C LYS A 213 -17.37 -6.09 6.94
N GLU A 214 -17.03 -6.46 5.71
CA GLU A 214 -16.92 -7.87 5.32
C GLU A 214 -15.73 -8.54 6.04
N THR A 215 -14.62 -7.84 6.24
CA THR A 215 -13.53 -8.36 7.09
C THR A 215 -14.01 -8.66 8.50
N TRP A 216 -14.74 -7.73 9.11
CA TRP A 216 -15.29 -7.91 10.46
C TRP A 216 -16.22 -9.09 10.55
N GLN A 217 -17.17 -9.18 9.63
CA GLN A 217 -18.08 -10.32 9.56
C GLN A 217 -17.34 -11.66 9.46
N LEU A 218 -16.41 -11.79 8.54
CA LEU A 218 -15.63 -13.03 8.33
C LEU A 218 -14.73 -13.38 9.53
N LEU A 219 -14.34 -12.41 10.35
CA LEU A 219 -13.58 -12.67 11.58
C LEU A 219 -14.48 -13.15 12.74
N GLN A 220 -15.75 -12.72 12.79
CA GLN A 220 -16.72 -13.18 13.79
C GLN A 220 -17.22 -14.62 13.56
N GLU A 221 -17.16 -15.11 12.32
CA GLU A 221 -17.57 -16.46 11.93
C GLU A 221 -16.55 -17.56 12.32
N LYS A 222 -15.45 -17.20 12.97
CA LYS A 222 -14.37 -18.11 13.42
C LYS A 222 -14.48 -18.41 14.90
#